data_dc71024496a0c98c887f4ef82eb7eb9b
#
_entry.id   dc71024496a0c98c887f4ef82eb7eb9b
#
_cell.length_a   1.000
_cell.length_b   1.000
_cell.length_c   1.000
_cell.angle_alpha   90.00
_cell.angle_beta   90.00
_cell.angle_gamma   90.00
#
_symmetry.space_group_name_H-M   'P 1'
#
loop_
_entity.id
_entity.type
_entity.pdbx_description
1 polymer ?
#
loop_
_entity_poly.entity_id
_entity_poly.type
_entity_poly.pdbx_seq_one_letter_code
_entity_poly.pdbx_strand_id
1 'polypeptide(L)'
;TVLGEYDGIKCILCATHDTASAVEGIPMAENAPYISSGTWSLLGVKTPKPITDKASRAANYSNEGGVGYNRYQKNIMGMWLVNELQKELCSGLGFAEIVNAAKESRCDALIDANAPEFLAPKSMKAAFDAATGGKLVSIGDYFRCAYRSLAQSYAEALAELERNTERTYEKLYIVGGGAKNEFLNRLTAQATGKQVIALPIEATALGNLKIQMEADL
;
A
#
# COMPACT_ATOMS: atom_id res chain seq x y z
N THR A 1 -9.77 21.09 -13.45
CA THR A 1 -9.61 22.36 -14.21
C THR A 1 -9.69 22.09 -15.70
N VAL A 2 -10.62 22.74 -16.38
CA VAL A 2 -10.67 22.77 -17.85
C VAL A 2 -9.51 23.62 -18.36
N LEU A 3 -8.68 23.05 -19.21
CA LEU A 3 -7.51 23.74 -19.83
C LEU A 3 -7.88 24.44 -21.14
N GLY A 4 -8.91 23.97 -21.81
CA GLY A 4 -9.36 24.46 -23.11
C GLY A 4 -10.11 23.39 -23.89
N GLU A 5 -10.23 23.61 -25.19
CA GLU A 5 -10.92 22.70 -26.12
C GLU A 5 -10.03 22.47 -27.36
N TYR A 6 -10.01 21.25 -27.85
CA TYR A 6 -9.32 20.86 -29.07
C TYR A 6 -10.27 19.97 -29.91
N ASP A 7 -10.56 20.39 -31.13
CA ASP A 7 -11.51 19.72 -32.05
C ASP A 7 -12.88 19.38 -31.42
N GLY A 8 -13.44 20.30 -30.63
CA GLY A 8 -14.73 20.10 -29.95
C GLY A 8 -14.64 19.22 -28.69
N ILE A 9 -13.43 18.81 -28.28
CA ILE A 9 -13.19 17.99 -27.11
C ILE A 9 -12.57 18.82 -25.99
N LYS A 10 -13.21 18.82 -24.81
CA LYS A 10 -12.67 19.51 -23.63
C LYS A 10 -11.39 18.84 -23.15
N CYS A 11 -10.36 19.65 -22.95
CA CYS A 11 -9.10 19.22 -22.33
C CYS A 11 -9.15 19.48 -20.81
N ILE A 12 -9.16 18.42 -20.02
CA ILE A 12 -9.28 18.51 -18.56
C ILE A 12 -7.98 18.06 -17.89
N LEU A 13 -7.46 18.91 -17.01
CA LEU A 13 -6.31 18.56 -16.18
C LEU A 13 -6.78 17.62 -15.07
N CYS A 14 -6.43 16.36 -15.20
CA CYS A 14 -6.61 15.34 -14.16
C CYS A 14 -5.35 15.24 -13.27
N ALA A 15 -5.41 14.41 -12.25
CA ALA A 15 -4.22 14.02 -11.50
C ALA A 15 -3.29 13.23 -12.44
N THR A 16 -2.08 13.76 -12.70
CA THR A 16 -1.17 13.26 -13.73
C THR A 16 -0.35 12.05 -13.29
N HIS A 17 -0.31 11.76 -11.99
CA HIS A 17 0.30 10.56 -11.42
C HIS A 17 -0.78 9.50 -11.16
N ASP A 18 -0.52 8.25 -11.51
CA ASP A 18 -1.46 7.13 -11.35
C ASP A 18 -1.97 6.97 -9.91
N THR A 19 -1.07 7.06 -8.91
CA THR A 19 -1.45 7.02 -7.49
C THR A 19 -2.31 8.23 -7.10
N ALA A 20 -2.05 9.41 -7.65
CA ALA A 20 -2.89 10.59 -7.39
C ALA A 20 -4.31 10.37 -7.91
N SER A 21 -4.44 9.84 -9.12
CA SER A 21 -5.72 9.44 -9.68
C SER A 21 -6.38 8.33 -8.84
N ALA A 22 -5.61 7.33 -8.40
CA ALA A 22 -6.15 6.26 -7.56
C ALA A 22 -6.77 6.78 -6.25
N VAL A 23 -6.13 7.77 -5.62
CA VAL A 23 -6.64 8.40 -4.39
C VAL A 23 -7.96 9.14 -4.65
N GLU A 24 -8.13 9.76 -5.82
CA GLU A 24 -9.41 10.36 -6.21
C GLU A 24 -10.52 9.32 -6.44
N GLY A 25 -10.15 8.14 -6.91
CA GLY A 25 -11.08 7.02 -7.14
C GLY A 25 -11.57 6.35 -5.85
N ILE A 26 -10.99 6.63 -4.69
CA ILE A 26 -11.44 6.06 -3.42
C ILE A 26 -12.71 6.79 -2.97
N PRO A 27 -13.84 6.09 -2.75
CA PRO A 27 -15.08 6.70 -2.31
C PRO A 27 -15.07 6.98 -0.80
N MET A 28 -14.18 7.88 -0.37
CA MET A 28 -14.07 8.28 1.04
C MET A 28 -15.13 9.35 1.35
N ALA A 29 -16.02 9.06 2.30
CA ALA A 29 -16.97 10.04 2.81
C ALA A 29 -16.31 11.06 3.74
N GLU A 30 -15.22 10.66 4.40
CA GLU A 30 -14.40 11.47 5.30
C GLU A 30 -12.92 11.23 4.99
N ASN A 31 -12.07 12.19 5.35
CA ASN A 31 -10.62 12.02 5.14
C ASN A 31 -10.08 10.89 6.02
N ALA A 32 -9.60 9.85 5.38
CA ALA A 32 -9.03 8.67 6.02
C ALA A 32 -7.71 8.26 5.32
N PRO A 33 -6.82 7.55 6.03
CA PRO A 33 -5.62 7.00 5.42
C PRO A 33 -5.95 5.98 4.33
N TYR A 34 -5.07 5.90 3.37
CA TYR A 34 -5.12 4.92 2.28
C TYR A 34 -3.81 4.19 2.13
N ILE A 35 -3.86 2.98 1.60
CA ILE A 35 -2.73 2.23 1.06
C ILE A 35 -3.02 1.95 -0.42
N SER A 36 -2.18 2.47 -1.31
CA SER A 36 -2.11 2.00 -2.69
C SER A 36 -1.16 0.80 -2.71
N SER A 37 -1.73 -0.41 -2.71
CA SER A 37 -0.98 -1.66 -2.55
C SER A 37 -0.65 -2.28 -3.90
N GLY A 38 0.61 -2.25 -4.27
CA GLY A 38 1.20 -2.85 -5.46
C GLY A 38 2.50 -3.57 -5.13
N THR A 39 3.45 -3.60 -6.07
CA THR A 39 4.83 -4.07 -5.83
C THR A 39 5.45 -3.32 -4.65
N TRP A 40 5.33 -2.00 -4.64
CA TRP A 40 5.48 -1.13 -3.50
C TRP A 40 4.11 -0.79 -2.93
N SER A 41 4.06 -0.43 -1.67
CA SER A 41 2.86 0.10 -1.03
C SER A 41 3.09 1.57 -0.67
N LEU A 42 2.11 2.40 -0.95
CA LEU A 42 2.13 3.82 -0.65
C LEU A 42 1.05 4.12 0.38
N LEU A 43 1.44 4.38 1.61
CA LEU A 43 0.53 4.76 2.69
C LEU A 43 0.49 6.28 2.81
N GLY A 44 -0.69 6.87 2.86
CA GLY A 44 -0.83 8.31 2.99
C GLY A 44 -2.22 8.76 3.39
N VAL A 45 -2.34 10.09 3.51
CA VAL A 45 -3.60 10.80 3.82
C VAL A 45 -3.63 12.14 3.09
N LYS A 46 -4.82 12.66 2.82
CA LYS A 46 -5.00 14.01 2.25
C LYS A 46 -4.79 15.07 3.33
N THR A 47 -4.00 16.09 3.03
CA THR A 47 -3.76 17.23 3.92
C THR A 47 -3.99 18.55 3.17
N PRO A 48 -4.54 19.59 3.83
CA PRO A 48 -4.78 20.88 3.19
C PRO A 48 -3.48 21.64 2.91
N LYS A 49 -2.43 21.36 3.68
CA LYS A 49 -1.10 21.97 3.56
C LYS A 49 -0.03 20.90 3.68
N PRO A 50 1.15 21.10 3.07
CA PRO A 50 2.27 20.18 3.22
C PRO A 50 2.76 20.15 4.67
N ILE A 51 3.17 18.96 5.13
CA ILE A 51 3.81 18.76 6.45
C ILE A 51 5.31 18.56 6.20
N THR A 52 6.14 19.51 6.67
CA THR A 52 7.57 19.59 6.33
C THR A 52 8.49 19.63 7.56
N ASP A 53 7.98 19.19 8.70
CA ASP A 53 8.76 19.16 9.94
C ASP A 53 9.87 18.09 9.93
N LYS A 54 10.74 18.16 10.96
CA LYS A 54 11.88 17.22 11.07
C LYS A 54 11.44 15.78 11.31
N ALA A 55 10.32 15.55 12.01
CA ALA A 55 9.82 14.21 12.29
C ALA A 55 9.33 13.55 11.00
N SER A 56 8.55 14.26 10.18
CA SER A 56 8.09 13.82 8.86
C SER A 56 9.26 13.45 7.93
N ARG A 57 10.29 14.30 7.90
CA ARG A 57 11.50 14.02 7.12
C ARG A 57 12.25 12.79 7.63
N ALA A 58 12.43 12.65 8.94
CA ALA A 58 13.12 11.51 9.53
C ALA A 58 12.36 10.19 9.30
N ALA A 59 11.03 10.25 9.29
CA ALA A 59 10.16 9.12 8.99
C ALA A 59 9.99 8.85 7.48
N ASN A 60 10.68 9.61 6.62
CA ASN A 60 10.67 9.47 5.16
C ASN A 60 9.28 9.70 4.52
N TYR A 61 8.50 10.64 5.07
CA TYR A 61 7.26 11.10 4.44
C TYR A 61 7.53 12.17 3.39
N SER A 62 6.77 12.12 2.30
CA SER A 62 6.74 13.12 1.24
C SER A 62 5.39 13.85 1.18
N ASN A 63 5.39 14.99 0.52
CA ASN A 63 4.18 15.71 0.15
C ASN A 63 4.10 15.78 -1.36
N GLU A 64 3.03 15.23 -1.93
CA GLU A 64 2.80 15.25 -3.37
C GLU A 64 1.47 15.91 -3.68
N GLY A 65 1.35 16.50 -4.88
CA GLY A 65 0.13 17.16 -5.30
C GLY A 65 -1.05 16.21 -5.48
N GLY A 66 -2.21 16.65 -5.05
CA GLY A 66 -3.53 16.09 -5.35
C GLY A 66 -4.41 17.19 -5.98
N VAL A 67 -5.70 16.91 -6.12
CA VAL A 67 -6.67 17.88 -6.67
C VAL A 67 -7.15 18.80 -5.54
N GLY A 68 -6.46 19.94 -5.37
CA GLY A 68 -6.81 20.92 -4.32
C GLY A 68 -6.30 20.56 -2.90
N TYR A 69 -5.42 19.56 -2.78
CA TYR A 69 -4.82 19.13 -1.50
C TYR A 69 -3.42 18.56 -1.71
N ASN A 70 -2.72 18.24 -0.63
CA ASN A 70 -1.46 17.50 -0.66
C ASN A 70 -1.71 16.06 -0.22
N ARG A 71 -1.01 15.12 -0.84
CA ARG A 71 -0.90 13.73 -0.39
C ARG A 71 0.32 13.63 0.50
N TYR A 72 0.11 13.62 1.80
CA TYR A 72 1.15 13.34 2.78
C TYR A 72 1.31 11.83 2.89
N GLN A 73 2.43 11.28 2.41
CA GLN A 73 2.54 9.85 2.15
C GLN A 73 3.97 9.32 2.30
N LYS A 74 4.07 8.01 2.45
CA LYS A 74 5.33 7.27 2.61
C LYS A 74 5.31 6.01 1.75
N ASN A 75 6.40 5.76 1.02
CA ASN A 75 6.63 4.48 0.39
C ASN A 75 7.10 3.46 1.43
N ILE A 76 6.50 2.28 1.40
CA ILE A 76 6.84 1.13 2.22
C ILE A 76 6.87 -0.12 1.35
N MET A 77 7.52 -1.16 1.83
CA MET A 77 7.57 -2.44 1.12
C MET A 77 6.16 -2.94 0.85
N GLY A 78 5.95 -3.51 -0.34
CA GLY A 78 4.68 -4.06 -0.77
C GLY A 78 4.79 -5.53 -1.19
N MET A 79 4.02 -5.90 -2.21
CA MET A 79 3.96 -7.28 -2.70
C MET A 79 5.26 -7.78 -3.35
N TRP A 80 6.28 -6.93 -3.48
CA TRP A 80 7.62 -7.30 -3.94
C TRP A 80 8.16 -8.54 -3.22
N LEU A 81 8.09 -8.57 -1.87
CA LEU A 81 8.54 -9.72 -1.08
C LEU A 81 7.85 -11.01 -1.50
N VAL A 82 6.53 -10.95 -1.65
CA VAL A 82 5.71 -12.11 -2.02
C VAL A 82 6.01 -12.55 -3.44
N ASN A 83 6.14 -11.61 -4.37
CA ASN A 83 6.39 -11.89 -5.78
C ASN A 83 7.77 -12.53 -5.99
N GLU A 84 8.80 -12.04 -5.31
CA GLU A 84 10.14 -12.60 -5.41
C GLU A 84 10.25 -13.97 -4.74
N LEU A 85 9.61 -14.17 -3.58
CA LEU A 85 9.50 -15.50 -2.97
C LEU A 85 8.76 -16.49 -3.90
N GLN A 86 7.67 -16.06 -4.55
CA GLN A 86 6.94 -16.91 -5.49
C GLN A 86 7.81 -17.34 -6.67
N LYS A 87 8.54 -16.41 -7.27
CA LYS A 87 9.45 -16.71 -8.39
C LYS A 87 10.52 -17.73 -8.00
N GLU A 88 11.05 -17.59 -6.80
CA GLU A 88 12.17 -18.42 -6.32
C GLU A 88 11.70 -19.78 -5.79
N LEU A 89 10.64 -19.84 -4.99
CA LEU A 89 10.24 -21.03 -4.25
C LEU A 89 9.17 -21.86 -4.95
N CYS A 90 8.31 -21.23 -5.73
CA CYS A 90 7.11 -21.91 -6.23
C CYS A 90 6.50 -21.24 -7.47
N SER A 91 7.30 -20.99 -8.50
CA SER A 91 6.86 -20.34 -9.74
C SER A 91 5.67 -21.01 -10.44
N GLY A 92 5.40 -22.28 -10.14
CA GLY A 92 4.25 -23.02 -10.66
C GLY A 92 2.97 -22.92 -9.84
N LEU A 93 3.01 -22.32 -8.64
CA LEU A 93 1.83 -22.17 -7.78
C LEU A 93 1.10 -20.88 -8.10
N GLY A 94 -0.23 -20.95 -8.14
CA GLY A 94 -1.09 -19.80 -8.26
C GLY A 94 -1.18 -19.01 -6.95
N PHE A 95 -1.64 -17.76 -7.05
CA PHE A 95 -1.78 -16.87 -5.91
C PHE A 95 -2.67 -17.45 -4.80
N ALA A 96 -3.78 -18.11 -5.15
CA ALA A 96 -4.69 -18.72 -4.18
C ALA A 96 -4.03 -19.85 -3.37
N GLU A 97 -3.20 -20.66 -4.02
CA GLU A 97 -2.47 -21.77 -3.37
C GLU A 97 -1.44 -21.23 -2.38
N ILE A 98 -0.72 -20.19 -2.75
CA ILE A 98 0.24 -19.50 -1.87
C ILE A 98 -0.46 -18.94 -0.63
N VAL A 99 -1.57 -18.25 -0.83
CA VAL A 99 -2.37 -17.68 0.28
C VAL A 99 -2.90 -18.78 1.19
N ASN A 100 -3.33 -19.92 0.64
CA ASN A 100 -3.80 -21.05 1.45
C ASN A 100 -2.65 -21.67 2.24
N ALA A 101 -1.49 -21.90 1.64
CA ALA A 101 -0.30 -22.39 2.37
C ALA A 101 0.09 -21.43 3.52
N ALA A 102 0.04 -20.12 3.29
CA ALA A 102 0.31 -19.13 4.33
C ALA A 102 -0.74 -19.14 5.46
N LYS A 103 -2.02 -19.41 5.15
CA LYS A 103 -3.09 -19.53 6.15
C LYS A 103 -2.93 -20.77 7.04
N GLU A 104 -2.49 -21.88 6.46
CA GLU A 104 -2.29 -23.16 7.15
C GLU A 104 -1.04 -23.15 8.05
N SER A 105 -0.01 -22.39 7.67
CA SER A 105 1.19 -22.23 8.49
C SER A 105 0.87 -21.61 9.85
N ARG A 106 1.59 -22.03 10.87
CA ARG A 106 1.57 -21.48 12.24
C ARG A 106 2.81 -20.65 12.56
N CYS A 107 3.65 -20.36 11.55
CA CYS A 107 4.85 -19.58 11.73
C CYS A 107 4.53 -18.20 12.31
N ASP A 108 5.22 -17.82 13.36
CA ASP A 108 5.08 -16.53 14.04
C ASP A 108 6.27 -15.58 13.79
N ALA A 109 7.26 -16.02 13.02
CA ALA A 109 8.41 -15.21 12.66
C ALA A 109 7.99 -13.93 11.93
N LEU A 110 8.74 -12.86 12.21
CA LEU A 110 8.62 -11.55 11.55
C LEU A 110 10.00 -11.09 11.08
N ILE A 111 10.01 -10.30 10.04
CA ILE A 111 11.17 -9.56 9.54
C ILE A 111 10.83 -8.08 9.49
N ASP A 112 11.82 -7.21 9.48
CA ASP A 112 11.63 -5.83 9.05
C ASP A 112 11.48 -5.81 7.52
N ALA A 113 10.24 -5.68 7.05
CA ALA A 113 9.93 -5.70 5.63
C ALA A 113 10.62 -4.56 4.85
N ASN A 114 10.98 -3.46 5.51
CA ASN A 114 11.62 -2.30 4.88
C ASN A 114 13.15 -2.32 4.98
N ALA A 115 13.73 -3.36 5.57
CA ALA A 115 15.17 -3.47 5.71
C ALA A 115 15.88 -3.54 4.34
N PRO A 116 17.07 -2.92 4.19
CA PRO A 116 17.77 -2.82 2.91
C PRO A 116 18.05 -4.15 2.23
N GLU A 117 18.24 -5.21 2.99
CA GLU A 117 18.50 -6.57 2.50
C GLU A 117 17.38 -7.15 1.64
N PHE A 118 16.15 -6.62 1.75
CA PHE A 118 15.00 -7.07 0.97
C PHE A 118 14.74 -6.26 -0.31
N LEU A 119 15.50 -5.17 -0.55
CA LEU A 119 15.30 -4.31 -1.72
C LEU A 119 15.71 -4.99 -3.02
N ALA A 120 16.86 -5.63 -3.04
CA ALA A 120 17.40 -6.31 -4.23
C ALA A 120 18.32 -7.48 -3.84
N PRO A 121 17.83 -8.48 -3.11
CA PRO A 121 18.66 -9.62 -2.71
C PRO A 121 18.97 -10.51 -3.92
N LYS A 122 20.13 -11.18 -3.88
CA LYS A 122 20.45 -12.24 -4.86
C LYS A 122 19.50 -13.44 -4.75
N SER A 123 19.00 -13.70 -3.54
CA SER A 123 18.00 -14.71 -3.20
C SER A 123 17.14 -14.16 -2.09
N MET A 124 15.86 -14.03 -2.38
CA MET A 124 14.87 -13.58 -1.39
C MET A 124 14.72 -14.63 -0.28
N LYS A 125 14.73 -15.91 -0.63
CA LYS A 125 14.72 -17.00 0.34
C LYS A 125 15.89 -16.88 1.33
N ALA A 126 17.11 -16.70 0.84
CA ALA A 126 18.28 -16.58 1.69
C ALA A 126 18.23 -15.34 2.61
N ALA A 127 17.69 -14.22 2.13
CA ALA A 127 17.46 -13.03 2.95
C ALA A 127 16.47 -13.31 4.10
N PHE A 128 15.36 -14.00 3.80
CA PHE A 128 14.41 -14.44 4.83
C PHE A 128 15.04 -15.42 5.84
N ASP A 129 15.83 -16.40 5.37
CA ASP A 129 16.53 -17.36 6.24
C ASP A 129 17.46 -16.63 7.21
N ALA A 130 18.25 -15.69 6.69
CA ALA A 130 19.16 -14.90 7.50
C ALA A 130 18.43 -14.06 8.55
N ALA A 131 17.37 -13.34 8.13
CA ALA A 131 16.62 -12.47 9.02
C ALA A 131 15.84 -13.23 10.11
N THR A 132 15.43 -14.48 9.83
CA THR A 132 14.66 -15.30 10.79
C THR A 132 15.51 -16.31 11.55
N GLY A 133 16.82 -16.39 11.29
CA GLY A 133 17.71 -17.39 11.87
C GLY A 133 17.34 -18.83 11.46
N GLY A 134 16.86 -19.01 10.23
CA GLY A 134 16.51 -20.33 9.67
C GLY A 134 15.23 -20.95 10.26
N LYS A 135 14.33 -20.16 10.82
CA LYS A 135 13.09 -20.67 11.44
C LYS A 135 12.00 -21.04 10.43
N LEU A 136 12.15 -20.67 9.16
CA LEU A 136 11.17 -20.95 8.12
C LEU A 136 11.48 -22.30 7.46
N VAL A 137 10.54 -23.23 7.51
CA VAL A 137 10.74 -24.61 7.05
C VAL A 137 9.91 -24.92 5.80
N SER A 138 8.64 -24.52 5.79
CA SER A 138 7.72 -24.76 4.69
C SER A 138 7.51 -23.53 3.81
N ILE A 139 7.07 -23.73 2.58
CA ILE A 139 6.65 -22.65 1.69
C ILE A 139 5.63 -21.73 2.40
N GLY A 140 4.67 -22.32 3.11
CA GLY A 140 3.68 -21.58 3.88
C GLY A 140 4.29 -20.67 4.93
N ASP A 141 5.42 -21.04 5.55
CA ASP A 141 6.08 -20.23 6.57
C ASP A 141 6.68 -18.95 5.97
N TYR A 142 7.32 -19.06 4.81
CA TYR A 142 7.87 -17.88 4.11
C TYR A 142 6.77 -16.89 3.75
N PHE A 143 5.68 -17.36 3.15
CA PHE A 143 4.60 -16.46 2.76
C PHE A 143 3.83 -15.91 3.96
N ARG A 144 3.63 -16.71 5.01
CA ARG A 144 3.02 -16.20 6.24
C ARG A 144 3.88 -15.15 6.91
N CYS A 145 5.18 -15.38 7.01
CA CYS A 145 6.14 -14.42 7.52
C CYS A 145 6.09 -13.12 6.70
N ALA A 146 6.13 -13.21 5.36
CA ALA A 146 6.03 -12.05 4.47
C ALA A 146 4.73 -11.26 4.69
N TYR A 147 3.57 -11.90 4.68
CA TYR A 147 2.30 -11.22 4.87
C TYR A 147 2.15 -10.57 6.25
N ARG A 148 2.59 -11.26 7.31
CA ARG A 148 2.57 -10.70 8.67
C ARG A 148 3.51 -9.51 8.81
N SER A 149 4.69 -9.58 8.23
CA SER A 149 5.68 -8.50 8.26
C SER A 149 5.22 -7.28 7.46
N LEU A 150 4.55 -7.49 6.32
CA LEU A 150 3.90 -6.40 5.59
C LEU A 150 2.78 -5.74 6.41
N ALA A 151 1.92 -6.53 7.04
CA ALA A 151 0.86 -5.99 7.89
C ALA A 151 1.41 -5.21 9.09
N GLN A 152 2.50 -5.67 9.69
CA GLN A 152 3.20 -4.98 10.77
C GLN A 152 3.80 -3.67 10.28
N SER A 153 4.48 -3.67 9.13
CA SER A 153 5.02 -2.46 8.50
C SER A 153 3.94 -1.42 8.20
N TYR A 154 2.76 -1.86 7.75
CA TYR A 154 1.61 -0.98 7.53
C TYR A 154 1.10 -0.36 8.84
N ALA A 155 1.07 -1.15 9.92
CA ALA A 155 0.66 -0.65 11.23
C ALA A 155 1.65 0.38 11.79
N GLU A 156 2.94 0.14 11.66
CA GLU A 156 4.00 1.07 12.09
C GLU A 156 3.94 2.39 11.31
N ALA A 157 3.82 2.31 9.99
CA ALA A 157 3.69 3.49 9.14
C ALA A 157 2.40 4.27 9.45
N LEU A 158 1.27 3.59 9.70
CA LEU A 158 0.04 4.24 10.08
C LEU A 158 0.15 4.95 11.44
N ALA A 159 0.79 4.31 12.42
CA ALA A 159 1.03 4.92 13.73
C ALA A 159 1.95 6.17 13.63
N GLU A 160 2.97 6.12 12.75
CA GLU A 160 3.78 7.32 12.44
C GLU A 160 2.94 8.43 11.80
N LEU A 161 2.09 8.08 10.83
CA LEU A 161 1.19 9.03 10.15
C LEU A 161 0.24 9.69 11.16
N GLU A 162 -0.35 8.92 12.06
CA GLU A 162 -1.23 9.42 13.11
C GLU A 162 -0.50 10.42 14.05
N ARG A 163 0.74 10.09 14.44
CA ARG A 163 1.57 11.01 15.24
C ARG A 163 1.91 12.29 14.48
N ASN A 164 2.35 12.17 13.23
CA ASN A 164 2.78 13.33 12.44
C ASN A 164 1.63 14.25 12.04
N THR A 165 0.41 13.71 11.93
CA THR A 165 -0.79 14.48 11.61
C THR A 165 -1.58 14.92 12.85
N GLU A 166 -1.17 14.47 14.06
CA GLU A 166 -1.88 14.67 15.33
C GLU A 166 -3.36 14.22 15.23
N ARG A 167 -3.62 13.14 14.50
CA ARG A 167 -4.96 12.59 14.25
C ARG A 167 -4.96 11.09 14.44
N THR A 168 -6.09 10.57 14.89
CA THR A 168 -6.41 9.13 14.88
C THR A 168 -7.49 8.86 13.86
N TYR A 169 -7.44 7.67 13.27
CA TYR A 169 -8.38 7.26 12.23
C TYR A 169 -9.01 5.92 12.61
N GLU A 170 -10.27 5.75 12.26
CA GLU A 170 -10.98 4.48 12.49
C GLU A 170 -10.88 3.55 11.29
N LYS A 171 -10.73 4.10 10.10
CA LYS A 171 -10.74 3.39 8.82
C LYS A 171 -9.41 3.50 8.10
N LEU A 172 -9.08 2.45 7.35
CA LEU A 172 -7.95 2.39 6.44
C LEU A 172 -8.42 1.83 5.10
N TYR A 173 -8.31 2.62 4.04
CA TYR A 173 -8.65 2.17 2.69
C TYR A 173 -7.47 1.51 2.02
N ILE A 174 -7.69 0.37 1.34
CA ILE A 174 -6.66 -0.31 0.56
C ILE A 174 -7.16 -0.44 -0.88
N VAL A 175 -6.38 0.08 -1.83
CA VAL A 175 -6.64 0.00 -3.27
C VAL A 175 -5.46 -0.63 -4.01
N GLY A 176 -5.62 -0.88 -5.30
CA GLY A 176 -4.60 -1.51 -6.13
C GLY A 176 -4.64 -3.02 -6.09
N GLY A 177 -3.66 -3.67 -6.73
CA GLY A 177 -3.64 -5.13 -6.88
C GLY A 177 -3.63 -5.90 -5.57
N GLY A 178 -2.94 -5.38 -4.54
CA GLY A 178 -2.87 -5.98 -3.22
C GLY A 178 -4.20 -5.97 -2.46
N ALA A 179 -5.15 -5.09 -2.81
CA ALA A 179 -6.49 -5.08 -2.22
C ALA A 179 -7.26 -6.39 -2.44
N LYS A 180 -6.91 -7.17 -3.46
CA LYS A 180 -7.49 -8.50 -3.74
C LYS A 180 -7.02 -9.57 -2.74
N ASN A 181 -5.99 -9.30 -1.94
CA ASN A 181 -5.46 -10.25 -0.97
C ASN A 181 -6.18 -10.13 0.37
N GLU A 182 -7.28 -10.85 0.52
CA GLU A 182 -8.08 -10.86 1.76
C GLU A 182 -7.28 -11.29 3.00
N PHE A 183 -6.28 -12.17 2.83
CA PHE A 183 -5.45 -12.62 3.95
C PHE A 183 -4.58 -11.47 4.48
N LEU A 184 -3.90 -10.74 3.59
CA LEU A 184 -3.12 -9.55 3.96
C LEU A 184 -4.03 -8.48 4.56
N ASN A 185 -5.20 -8.21 3.96
CA ASN A 185 -6.16 -7.23 4.47
C ASN A 185 -6.61 -7.55 5.89
N ARG A 186 -6.89 -8.83 6.18
CA ARG A 186 -7.24 -9.28 7.55
C ARG A 186 -6.09 -9.11 8.53
N LEU A 187 -4.87 -9.49 8.14
CA LEU A 187 -3.69 -9.28 8.97
C LEU A 187 -3.42 -7.79 9.21
N THR A 188 -3.63 -6.95 8.21
CA THR A 188 -3.52 -5.49 8.33
C THR A 188 -4.56 -4.94 9.32
N ALA A 189 -5.81 -5.40 9.24
CA ALA A 189 -6.85 -4.99 10.20
C ALA A 189 -6.47 -5.40 11.64
N GLN A 190 -5.93 -6.61 11.82
CA GLN A 190 -5.47 -7.09 13.13
C GLN A 190 -4.28 -6.28 13.66
N ALA A 191 -3.30 -5.98 12.82
CA ALA A 191 -2.08 -5.26 13.21
C ALA A 191 -2.36 -3.77 13.50
N THR A 192 -3.23 -3.13 12.71
CA THR A 192 -3.56 -1.71 12.86
C THR A 192 -4.66 -1.44 13.89
N GLY A 193 -5.51 -2.42 14.18
CA GLY A 193 -6.74 -2.22 14.95
C GLY A 193 -7.80 -1.38 14.23
N LYS A 194 -7.64 -1.14 12.92
CA LYS A 194 -8.55 -0.29 12.13
C LYS A 194 -9.54 -1.12 11.32
N GLN A 195 -10.66 -0.50 10.96
CA GLN A 195 -11.55 -1.06 9.95
C GLN A 195 -10.88 -0.93 8.58
N VAL A 196 -10.41 -2.04 8.02
CA VAL A 196 -9.84 -2.09 6.67
C VAL A 196 -10.97 -2.19 5.65
N ILE A 197 -10.97 -1.25 4.69
CA ILE A 197 -11.89 -1.21 3.55
C ILE A 197 -11.06 -1.45 2.30
N ALA A 198 -11.01 -2.70 1.85
CA ALA A 198 -10.29 -3.09 0.66
C ALA A 198 -11.20 -2.97 -0.58
N LEU A 199 -10.75 -2.19 -1.54
CA LEU A 199 -11.47 -1.91 -2.78
C LEU A 199 -10.66 -2.45 -3.96
N PRO A 200 -10.97 -3.66 -4.46
CA PRO A 200 -10.30 -4.26 -5.63
C PRO A 200 -10.80 -3.64 -6.93
N ILE A 201 -10.74 -2.31 -7.02
CA ILE A 201 -11.21 -1.50 -8.14
C ILE A 201 -10.01 -0.97 -8.95
N GLU A 202 -10.28 -0.60 -10.20
CA GLU A 202 -9.33 0.16 -11.03
C GLU A 202 -9.35 1.63 -10.60
N ALA A 203 -8.86 1.90 -9.38
CA ALA A 203 -8.97 3.19 -8.71
C ALA A 203 -8.37 4.34 -9.54
N THR A 204 -7.26 4.09 -10.25
CA THR A 204 -6.62 5.07 -11.13
C THR A 204 -7.56 5.53 -12.25
N ALA A 205 -8.19 4.59 -12.95
CA ALA A 205 -9.12 4.91 -14.03
C ALA A 205 -10.38 5.61 -13.50
N LEU A 206 -10.94 5.11 -12.40
CA LEU A 206 -12.13 5.71 -11.77
C LEU A 206 -11.86 7.12 -11.25
N GLY A 207 -10.70 7.37 -10.66
CA GLY A 207 -10.33 8.71 -10.19
C GLY A 207 -10.13 9.69 -11.34
N ASN A 208 -9.52 9.24 -12.44
CA ASN A 208 -9.37 10.06 -13.64
C ASN A 208 -10.75 10.45 -14.22
N LEU A 209 -11.64 9.46 -14.38
CA LEU A 209 -13.02 9.70 -14.87
C LEU A 209 -13.80 10.64 -13.95
N LYS A 210 -13.71 10.44 -12.63
CA LYS A 210 -14.37 11.29 -11.64
C LYS A 210 -13.98 12.76 -11.82
N ILE A 211 -12.70 13.07 -11.95
CA ILE A 211 -12.22 14.45 -12.13
C ILE A 211 -12.75 15.04 -13.45
N GLN A 212 -12.83 14.25 -14.51
CA GLN A 212 -13.39 14.70 -15.78
C GLN A 212 -14.89 15.01 -15.65
N MET A 213 -15.65 14.11 -15.02
CA MET A 213 -17.08 14.30 -14.81
C MET A 213 -17.39 15.53 -13.93
N GLU A 214 -16.61 15.73 -12.86
CA GLU A 214 -16.76 16.90 -11.97
C GLU A 214 -16.38 18.24 -12.66
N ALA A 215 -15.56 18.20 -13.70
CA ALA A 215 -15.18 19.39 -14.46
C ALA A 215 -16.24 19.80 -15.50
N ASP A 216 -17.19 18.91 -15.80
CA ASP A 216 -18.30 19.18 -16.71
C ASP A 216 -19.55 19.75 -16.01
N LEU A 217 -19.56 19.73 -14.68
CA LEU A 217 -20.61 20.31 -13.84
C LEU A 217 -20.28 21.77 -13.50
#